data_6c94045bf8078f43afbbb04cf309d3f7
#
_entry.id   6c94045bf8078f43afbbb04cf309d3f7
#
_cell.length_a   1.000
_cell.length_b   1.000
_cell.length_c   1.000
_cell.angle_alpha   90.00
_cell.angle_beta   90.00
_cell.angle_gamma   90.00
#
_symmetry.space_group_name_H-M   'P 1'
#
loop_
_entity.id
_entity.type
_entity.pdbx_description
1 polymer ?
#
loop_
_entity_poly.entity_id
_entity_poly.type
_entity_poly.pdbx_seq_one_letter_code
_entity_poly.pdbx_strand_id
1 'polypeptide(L)'
;TKHLYLRQRALKDKLEAWIDSKTDWPILTTSIAKKWLNDGDGLQDRGITRDLYWGIPVKKGNQYWPGMEGKVFYVWFDAPIEYIAGTAEWADANGLDDAAWERWWRTDKGADDVTYYQFMGKDNVPFHTLSFPATILGSGEPWKLVDYLKSFNYLNYDGGQFSTSRGRGVFMDQ
;
A
#
# COMPACT_ATOMS: atom_id res chain seq x y z
N THR A 1 21.01 -4.97 14.23
CA THR A 1 20.94 -5.73 12.98
C THR A 1 20.87 -4.79 11.80
N LYS A 2 21.32 -5.22 10.60
CA LYS A 2 21.19 -4.43 9.37
C LYS A 2 19.79 -4.63 8.78
N HIS A 3 19.18 -3.55 8.30
CA HIS A 3 17.88 -3.58 7.60
C HIS A 3 17.93 -2.75 6.34
N LEU A 4 17.06 -3.08 5.38
CA LEU A 4 16.79 -2.23 4.21
C LEU A 4 15.75 -1.18 4.56
N TYR A 5 15.90 0.00 3.98
CA TYR A 5 14.96 1.11 4.15
C TYR A 5 14.49 1.60 2.78
N LEU A 6 13.19 1.76 2.64
CA LEU A 6 12.60 2.51 1.53
C LEU A 6 12.88 4.00 1.77
N ARG A 7 13.59 4.63 0.84
CA ARG A 7 13.94 6.06 0.92
C ARG A 7 12.76 6.94 0.52
N GLN A 8 11.62 6.74 1.18
CA GLN A 8 10.40 7.47 0.87
C GLN A 8 10.51 8.97 1.14
N ARG A 9 11.39 9.38 2.05
CA ARG A 9 11.72 10.79 2.30
C ARG A 9 12.20 11.51 1.02
N ALA A 10 13.00 10.83 0.20
CA ALA A 10 13.49 11.37 -1.08
C ALA A 10 12.37 11.56 -2.12
N LEU A 11 11.20 10.98 -1.90
CA LEU A 11 10.03 11.06 -2.77
C LEU A 11 8.95 12.00 -2.22
N LYS A 12 9.22 12.69 -1.11
CA LYS A 12 8.23 13.53 -0.41
C LYS A 12 7.54 14.51 -1.36
N ASP A 13 8.30 15.29 -2.12
CA ASP A 13 7.74 16.32 -3.00
C ASP A 13 6.83 15.73 -4.10
N LYS A 14 7.21 14.55 -4.62
CA LYS A 14 6.39 13.83 -5.62
C LYS A 14 5.09 13.31 -5.01
N LEU A 15 5.15 12.77 -3.78
CA LEU A 15 3.98 12.29 -3.05
C LEU A 15 3.04 13.44 -2.71
N GLU A 16 3.58 14.56 -2.23
CA GLU A 16 2.82 15.74 -1.87
C GLU A 16 2.12 16.34 -3.09
N ALA A 17 2.83 16.52 -4.21
CA ALA A 17 2.25 17.01 -5.45
C ALA A 17 1.14 16.09 -5.98
N TRP A 18 1.34 14.77 -5.89
CA TRP A 18 0.33 13.79 -6.27
C TRP A 18 -0.92 13.86 -5.38
N ILE A 19 -0.75 13.93 -4.04
CA ILE A 19 -1.87 14.07 -3.10
C ILE A 19 -2.60 15.40 -3.32
N ASP A 20 -1.89 16.49 -3.57
CA ASP A 20 -2.48 17.80 -3.83
C ASP A 20 -3.29 17.85 -5.14
N SER A 21 -2.92 17.02 -6.11
CA SER A 21 -3.70 16.87 -7.35
C SER A 21 -5.06 16.18 -7.17
N LYS A 22 -5.29 15.52 -6.02
CA LYS A 22 -6.51 14.75 -5.72
C LYS A 22 -7.56 15.64 -5.05
N THR A 23 -8.15 16.55 -5.82
CA THR A 23 -9.09 17.54 -5.32
C THR A 23 -10.46 16.97 -4.93
N ASP A 24 -10.79 15.79 -5.41
CA ASP A 24 -12.03 15.07 -5.15
C ASP A 24 -11.95 14.06 -3.99
N TRP A 25 -10.75 13.85 -3.42
CA TRP A 25 -10.61 12.97 -2.27
C TRP A 25 -11.26 13.56 -1.02
N PRO A 26 -11.92 12.74 -0.18
CA PRO A 26 -12.50 13.21 1.07
C PRO A 26 -11.45 13.84 2.00
N ILE A 27 -11.87 14.90 2.72
CA ILE A 27 -11.00 15.64 3.66
C ILE A 27 -10.35 14.70 4.69
N LEU A 28 -11.06 13.68 5.17
CA LEU A 28 -10.49 12.70 6.11
C LEU A 28 -9.25 12.03 5.53
N THR A 29 -9.31 11.61 4.27
CA THR A 29 -8.20 10.96 3.57
C THR A 29 -7.01 11.90 3.40
N THR A 30 -7.26 13.08 2.82
CA THR A 30 -6.19 14.05 2.51
C THR A 30 -5.55 14.63 3.77
N SER A 31 -6.34 14.89 4.82
CA SER A 31 -5.81 15.41 6.09
C SER A 31 -4.89 14.39 6.79
N ILE A 32 -5.26 13.10 6.79
CA ILE A 32 -4.38 12.05 7.34
C ILE A 32 -3.09 11.95 6.52
N ALA A 33 -3.18 11.91 5.19
CA ALA A 33 -2.01 11.84 4.33
C ALA A 33 -1.04 13.02 4.55
N LYS A 34 -1.58 14.26 4.54
CA LYS A 34 -0.78 15.48 4.78
C LYS A 34 -0.19 15.55 6.18
N LYS A 35 -0.92 15.06 7.18
CA LYS A 35 -0.40 14.95 8.54
C LYS A 35 0.87 14.09 8.57
N TRP A 36 0.87 12.91 7.97
CA TRP A 36 2.03 12.04 7.91
C TRP A 36 3.19 12.59 7.08
N LEU A 37 2.90 13.44 6.07
CA LEU A 37 3.92 14.11 5.29
C LEU A 37 4.67 15.20 6.06
N ASN A 38 3.96 15.92 6.96
CA ASN A 38 4.43 17.21 7.45
C ASN A 38 4.53 17.32 8.98
N ASP A 39 3.85 16.46 9.77
CA ASP A 39 3.90 16.53 11.22
C ASP A 39 5.27 16.10 11.78
N GLY A 40 5.70 16.75 12.83
CA GLY A 40 6.98 16.49 13.51
C GLY A 40 8.17 16.63 12.56
N ASP A 41 8.98 15.57 12.45
CA ASP A 41 10.13 15.52 11.54
C ASP A 41 9.76 15.25 10.07
N GLY A 42 8.46 15.22 9.77
CA GLY A 42 7.92 14.92 8.44
C GLY A 42 8.09 13.45 8.03
N LEU A 43 7.96 13.20 6.73
CA LEU A 43 8.04 11.85 6.18
C LEU A 43 9.45 11.24 6.40
N GLN A 44 9.53 10.11 7.10
CA GLN A 44 10.75 9.39 7.41
C GLN A 44 10.93 8.17 6.51
N ASP A 45 12.19 7.77 6.27
CA ASP A 45 12.52 6.51 5.59
C ASP A 45 11.97 5.32 6.39
N ARG A 46 11.45 4.31 5.69
CA ARG A 46 10.74 3.20 6.29
C ARG A 46 11.52 1.89 6.19
N GLY A 47 11.77 1.25 7.34
CA GLY A 47 12.38 -0.08 7.38
C GLY A 47 11.44 -1.12 6.78
N ILE A 48 11.92 -1.81 5.73
CA ILE A 48 11.15 -2.75 4.91
C ILE A 48 11.53 -4.21 5.12
N THR A 49 12.41 -4.51 6.06
CA THR A 49 12.83 -5.88 6.39
C THR A 49 12.66 -6.18 7.88
N ARG A 50 12.54 -7.47 8.21
CA ARG A 50 12.40 -7.95 9.60
C ARG A 50 13.24 -9.21 9.82
N ASP A 51 13.69 -9.40 11.06
CA ASP A 51 14.31 -10.63 11.55
C ASP A 51 13.19 -11.62 11.93
N LEU A 52 12.63 -12.31 10.94
CA LEU A 52 11.59 -13.31 11.11
C LEU A 52 11.91 -14.53 10.27
N TYR A 53 11.44 -15.71 10.72
CA TYR A 53 11.64 -16.98 10.02
C TYR A 53 10.59 -17.22 8.91
N TRP A 54 9.43 -16.53 8.95
CA TRP A 54 8.35 -16.67 8.00
C TRP A 54 8.08 -15.36 7.26
N GLY A 55 7.95 -15.43 5.96
CA GLY A 55 7.70 -14.29 5.08
C GLY A 55 8.47 -14.40 3.77
N ILE A 56 8.41 -13.36 2.94
CA ILE A 56 9.13 -13.29 1.65
C ILE A 56 10.61 -13.01 1.90
N PRO A 57 11.52 -13.93 1.56
CA PRO A 57 12.96 -13.74 1.76
C PRO A 57 13.49 -12.56 0.94
N VAL A 58 14.44 -11.82 1.50
CA VAL A 58 15.08 -10.68 0.81
C VAL A 58 16.12 -11.21 -0.17
N LYS A 59 15.69 -11.47 -1.41
CA LYS A 59 16.49 -12.04 -2.49
C LYS A 59 16.45 -11.19 -3.76
N LYS A 60 17.47 -11.33 -4.58
CA LYS A 60 17.49 -10.93 -5.98
C LYS A 60 17.73 -12.17 -6.83
N GLY A 61 16.70 -12.60 -7.53
CA GLY A 61 16.69 -13.95 -8.14
C GLY A 61 16.79 -15.03 -7.05
N ASN A 62 17.70 -15.98 -7.21
CA ASN A 62 17.90 -17.09 -6.28
C ASN A 62 18.87 -16.79 -5.11
N GLN A 63 19.50 -15.60 -5.09
CA GLN A 63 20.50 -15.24 -4.10
C GLN A 63 19.96 -14.24 -3.08
N TYR A 64 20.33 -14.41 -1.82
CA TYR A 64 20.03 -13.41 -0.80
C TYR A 64 20.75 -12.10 -1.12
N TRP A 65 20.08 -11.00 -0.85
CA TRP A 65 20.73 -9.71 -0.87
C TRP A 65 21.82 -9.67 0.21
N PRO A 66 23.03 -9.15 -0.08
CA PRO A 66 24.16 -9.19 0.86
C PRO A 66 23.80 -8.64 2.25
N GLY A 67 23.98 -9.46 3.29
CA GLY A 67 23.68 -9.13 4.67
C GLY A 67 22.19 -9.20 5.04
N MET A 68 21.36 -9.81 4.18
CA MET A 68 19.93 -10.04 4.41
C MET A 68 19.58 -11.52 4.59
N GLU A 69 20.59 -12.35 4.78
CA GLU A 69 20.40 -13.78 5.08
C GLU A 69 19.55 -13.94 6.35
N GLY A 70 18.51 -14.77 6.29
CA GLY A 70 17.59 -14.99 7.40
C GLY A 70 16.64 -13.83 7.67
N LYS A 71 16.52 -12.87 6.74
CA LYS A 71 15.56 -11.77 6.81
C LYS A 71 14.47 -11.91 5.76
N VAL A 72 13.31 -11.35 6.10
CA VAL A 72 12.14 -11.29 5.22
C VAL A 72 11.71 -9.84 5.02
N PHE A 73 10.96 -9.59 3.96
CA PHE A 73 10.28 -8.31 3.82
C PHE A 73 9.22 -8.16 4.91
N TYR A 74 9.00 -6.92 5.34
CA TYR A 74 7.95 -6.58 6.28
C TYR A 74 6.60 -6.60 5.55
N VAL A 75 5.64 -7.33 6.10
CA VAL A 75 4.33 -7.55 5.46
C VAL A 75 3.64 -6.27 4.95
N TRP A 76 3.76 -5.17 5.65
CA TRP A 76 3.19 -3.89 5.21
C TRP A 76 3.95 -3.20 4.07
N PHE A 77 5.09 -3.76 3.67
CA PHE A 77 5.80 -3.32 2.48
C PHE A 77 5.37 -4.11 1.24
N ASP A 78 5.21 -5.41 1.35
CA ASP A 78 4.87 -6.30 0.24
C ASP A 78 3.36 -6.55 0.07
N ALA A 79 2.55 -6.38 1.13
CA ALA A 79 1.12 -6.62 1.09
C ALA A 79 0.37 -5.89 -0.06
N PRO A 80 0.65 -4.63 -0.39
CA PRO A 80 -0.04 -3.96 -1.49
C PRO A 80 0.21 -4.56 -2.88
N ILE A 81 1.24 -5.40 -3.03
CA ILE A 81 1.49 -6.16 -4.27
C ILE A 81 0.34 -7.12 -4.56
N GLU A 82 -0.41 -7.54 -3.52
CA GLU A 82 -1.59 -8.39 -3.64
C GLU A 82 -2.64 -7.82 -4.59
N TYR A 83 -2.80 -6.52 -4.67
CA TYR A 83 -3.74 -5.89 -5.62
C TYR A 83 -3.39 -6.22 -7.06
N ILE A 84 -2.10 -6.20 -7.39
CA ILE A 84 -1.57 -6.54 -8.71
C ILE A 84 -1.63 -8.06 -8.91
N ALA A 85 -1.20 -8.82 -7.92
CA ALA A 85 -1.18 -10.29 -7.96
C ALA A 85 -2.61 -10.87 -8.11
N GLY A 86 -3.59 -10.32 -7.36
CA GLY A 86 -4.99 -10.72 -7.49
C GLY A 86 -5.58 -10.44 -8.89
N THR A 87 -5.14 -9.35 -9.55
CA THR A 87 -5.53 -9.08 -10.93
C THR A 87 -4.89 -10.08 -11.90
N ALA A 88 -3.62 -10.45 -11.65
CA ALA A 88 -2.95 -11.47 -12.46
C ALA A 88 -3.61 -12.86 -12.30
N GLU A 89 -3.91 -13.25 -11.05
CA GLU A 89 -4.63 -14.49 -10.75
C GLU A 89 -6.02 -14.53 -11.40
N TRP A 90 -6.75 -13.41 -11.37
CA TRP A 90 -8.03 -13.27 -12.05
C TRP A 90 -7.88 -13.44 -13.56
N ALA A 91 -6.88 -12.85 -14.18
CA ALA A 91 -6.63 -12.96 -15.61
C ALA A 91 -6.34 -14.41 -16.01
N ASP A 92 -5.48 -15.09 -15.25
CA ASP A 92 -5.16 -16.51 -15.44
C ASP A 92 -6.39 -17.40 -15.29
N ALA A 93 -7.17 -17.24 -14.21
CA ALA A 93 -8.41 -17.99 -13.96
C ALA A 93 -9.47 -17.81 -15.04
N ASN A 94 -9.44 -16.72 -15.80
CA ASN A 94 -10.35 -16.46 -16.93
C ASN A 94 -9.73 -16.80 -18.29
N GLY A 95 -8.58 -17.46 -18.33
CA GLY A 95 -7.92 -17.91 -19.56
C GLY A 95 -7.47 -16.78 -20.46
N LEU A 96 -7.14 -15.62 -19.89
CA LEU A 96 -6.57 -14.49 -20.61
C LEU A 96 -5.06 -14.72 -20.85
N ASP A 97 -4.46 -13.94 -21.72
CA ASP A 97 -2.99 -14.01 -21.93
C ASP A 97 -2.22 -13.58 -20.67
N ASP A 98 -0.99 -14.09 -20.53
CA ASP A 98 -0.15 -13.90 -19.33
C ASP A 98 0.12 -12.42 -18.99
N ALA A 99 0.00 -11.53 -19.95
CA ALA A 99 0.19 -10.09 -19.79
C ALA A 99 -1.12 -9.30 -19.66
N ALA A 100 -2.29 -9.96 -19.68
CA ALA A 100 -3.58 -9.28 -19.66
C ALA A 100 -3.80 -8.39 -18.44
N TRP A 101 -3.22 -8.76 -17.28
CA TRP A 101 -3.28 -7.97 -16.06
C TRP A 101 -2.54 -6.63 -16.16
N GLU A 102 -1.53 -6.51 -17.05
CA GLU A 102 -0.73 -5.30 -17.20
C GLU A 102 -1.58 -4.11 -17.64
N ARG A 103 -2.61 -4.32 -18.45
CA ARG A 103 -3.54 -3.26 -18.91
C ARG A 103 -4.29 -2.56 -17.78
N TRP A 104 -4.34 -3.18 -16.60
CA TRP A 104 -4.99 -2.61 -15.42
C TRP A 104 -4.02 -1.82 -14.54
N TRP A 105 -2.72 -2.16 -14.61
CA TRP A 105 -1.73 -1.66 -13.66
C TRP A 105 -0.58 -0.89 -14.29
N ARG A 106 -0.34 -1.04 -15.59
CA ARG A 106 0.76 -0.35 -16.28
C ARG A 106 0.21 0.68 -17.24
N THR A 107 0.62 1.96 -17.05
CA THR A 107 0.15 3.08 -17.88
C THR A 107 0.66 2.97 -19.32
N ASP A 108 1.84 2.39 -19.55
CA ASP A 108 2.38 2.09 -20.88
C ASP A 108 1.66 0.91 -21.60
N LYS A 109 0.70 0.24 -20.93
CA LYS A 109 -0.06 -0.90 -21.45
C LYS A 109 -1.57 -0.66 -21.48
N GLY A 110 -2.02 0.55 -21.19
CA GLY A 110 -3.43 0.95 -21.27
C GLY A 110 -4.08 1.29 -19.91
N ALA A 111 -3.36 1.21 -18.79
CA ALA A 111 -3.94 1.54 -17.49
C ALA A 111 -4.27 3.03 -17.32
N ASP A 112 -3.91 3.89 -18.28
CA ASP A 112 -4.34 5.30 -18.30
C ASP A 112 -5.86 5.43 -18.43
N ASP A 113 -6.52 4.47 -19.12
CA ASP A 113 -7.98 4.42 -19.28
C ASP A 113 -8.69 3.77 -18.08
N VAL A 114 -7.95 3.24 -17.10
CA VAL A 114 -8.50 2.59 -15.91
C VAL A 114 -8.72 3.61 -14.82
N THR A 115 -9.90 3.59 -14.19
CA THR A 115 -10.14 4.36 -12.96
C THR A 115 -10.02 3.44 -11.75
N TYR A 116 -9.03 3.70 -10.91
CA TYR A 116 -8.72 2.87 -9.74
C TYR A 116 -9.27 3.50 -8.46
N TYR A 117 -10.22 2.81 -7.84
CA TYR A 117 -10.83 3.20 -6.56
C TYR A 117 -10.33 2.34 -5.42
N GLN A 118 -10.06 2.96 -4.27
CA GLN A 118 -9.78 2.26 -3.02
C GLN A 118 -10.67 2.76 -1.87
N PHE A 119 -11.14 1.81 -1.07
CA PHE A 119 -11.93 2.07 0.15
C PHE A 119 -11.27 1.37 1.33
N MET A 120 -11.06 2.09 2.46
CA MET A 120 -10.33 1.54 3.59
C MET A 120 -10.65 2.20 4.91
N GLY A 121 -10.29 1.54 6.00
CA GLY A 121 -10.23 2.17 7.32
C GLY A 121 -9.12 3.23 7.37
N LYS A 122 -9.34 4.29 8.13
CA LYS A 122 -8.44 5.44 8.22
C LYS A 122 -6.99 5.11 8.55
N ASP A 123 -6.74 4.02 9.28
CA ASP A 123 -5.39 3.60 9.67
C ASP A 123 -4.54 3.10 8.49
N ASN A 124 -5.20 2.70 7.40
CA ASN A 124 -4.53 2.24 6.18
C ASN A 124 -4.18 3.39 5.21
N VAL A 125 -4.66 4.61 5.46
CA VAL A 125 -4.37 5.77 4.60
C VAL A 125 -2.88 5.98 4.40
N PRO A 126 -2.00 5.98 5.45
CA PRO A 126 -0.58 6.20 5.25
C PRO A 126 0.10 5.14 4.36
N PHE A 127 -0.37 3.90 4.41
CA PHE A 127 0.17 2.84 3.55
C PHE A 127 -0.18 3.05 2.08
N HIS A 128 -1.38 3.55 1.80
CA HIS A 128 -1.93 3.70 0.45
C HIS A 128 -1.72 5.09 -0.16
N THR A 129 -1.33 6.08 0.65
CA THR A 129 -1.01 7.42 0.17
C THR A 129 0.49 7.74 0.21
N LEU A 130 1.28 7.01 1.00
CA LEU A 130 2.71 7.26 1.17
C LEU A 130 3.57 6.04 0.82
N SER A 131 3.46 4.93 1.58
CA SER A 131 4.41 3.82 1.45
C SER A 131 4.29 3.08 0.12
N PHE A 132 3.09 2.68 -0.28
CA PHE A 132 2.88 2.00 -1.56
C PHE A 132 3.11 2.93 -2.76
N PRO A 133 2.56 4.16 -2.80
CA PRO A 133 2.91 5.13 -3.83
C PRO A 133 4.41 5.44 -3.92
N ALA A 134 5.11 5.53 -2.78
CA ALA A 134 6.57 5.69 -2.79
C ALA A 134 7.29 4.50 -3.44
N THR A 135 6.81 3.27 -3.21
CA THR A 135 7.35 2.07 -3.87
C THR A 135 7.14 2.14 -5.38
N ILE A 136 5.94 2.48 -5.82
CA ILE A 136 5.57 2.64 -7.23
C ILE A 136 6.42 3.74 -7.89
N LEU A 137 6.44 4.93 -7.33
CA LEU A 137 7.20 6.06 -7.87
C LEU A 137 8.72 5.83 -7.82
N GLY A 138 9.19 5.14 -6.77
CA GLY A 138 10.60 4.81 -6.57
C GLY A 138 11.11 3.71 -7.49
N SER A 139 10.25 2.87 -8.04
CA SER A 139 10.62 1.84 -9.02
C SER A 139 11.08 2.45 -10.34
N GLY A 140 10.61 3.64 -10.69
CA GLY A 140 10.83 4.26 -11.99
C GLY A 140 10.06 3.62 -13.14
N GLU A 141 9.20 2.65 -12.82
CA GLU A 141 8.35 1.95 -13.77
C GLU A 141 6.98 2.64 -13.89
N PRO A 142 6.30 2.53 -15.05
CA PRO A 142 5.04 3.21 -15.33
C PRO A 142 3.83 2.50 -14.69
N TRP A 143 3.81 2.40 -13.37
CA TRP A 143 2.71 1.81 -12.62
C TRP A 143 1.58 2.80 -12.38
N LYS A 144 0.34 2.29 -12.42
CA LYS A 144 -0.86 3.04 -12.09
C LYS A 144 -0.90 3.37 -10.59
N LEU A 145 -1.11 4.64 -10.27
CA LEU A 145 -1.47 5.09 -8.93
C LEU A 145 -3.00 5.13 -8.77
N VAL A 146 -3.47 5.08 -7.52
CA VAL A 146 -4.91 5.19 -7.24
C VAL A 146 -5.47 6.55 -7.67
N ASP A 147 -6.64 6.52 -8.31
CA ASP A 147 -7.34 7.74 -8.73
C ASP A 147 -8.19 8.29 -7.60
N TYR A 148 -8.97 7.46 -6.92
CA TYR A 148 -9.85 7.87 -5.85
C TYR A 148 -9.68 6.98 -4.60
N LEU A 149 -9.42 7.60 -3.46
CA LEU A 149 -9.26 6.91 -2.19
C LEU A 149 -10.21 7.49 -1.13
N LYS A 150 -11.06 6.64 -0.59
CA LYS A 150 -11.98 6.99 0.49
C LYS A 150 -11.67 6.22 1.76
N SER A 151 -11.36 6.94 2.81
CA SER A 151 -11.17 6.37 4.14
C SER A 151 -12.42 6.53 5.01
N PHE A 152 -12.56 5.63 5.98
CA PHE A 152 -13.67 5.59 6.93
C PHE A 152 -13.15 5.60 8.36
N ASN A 153 -13.93 6.23 9.25
CA ASN A 153 -13.75 6.07 10.68
C ASN A 153 -14.19 4.66 11.11
N TYR A 154 -13.80 4.27 12.31
CA TYR A 154 -14.24 3.01 12.89
C TYR A 154 -15.76 2.99 13.11
N LEU A 155 -16.34 1.82 12.93
CA LEU A 155 -17.69 1.54 13.39
C LEU A 155 -17.70 1.55 14.92
N ASN A 156 -18.56 2.36 15.49
CA ASN A 156 -18.81 2.37 16.94
C ASN A 156 -20.10 1.60 17.24
N TYR A 157 -20.05 0.87 18.35
CA TYR A 157 -21.18 0.14 18.87
C TYR A 157 -21.27 0.40 20.37
N ASP A 158 -22.46 0.80 20.86
CA ASP A 158 -22.73 1.04 22.27
C ASP A 158 -21.66 1.94 22.95
N GLY A 159 -21.43 3.12 22.35
CA GLY A 159 -20.51 4.14 22.87
C GLY A 159 -19.03 3.82 22.77
N GLY A 160 -18.64 2.73 22.10
CA GLY A 160 -17.24 2.38 21.92
C GLY A 160 -16.94 1.74 20.57
N GLN A 161 -15.65 1.53 20.30
CA GLN A 161 -15.21 0.90 19.07
C GLN A 161 -15.70 -0.56 19.00
N PHE A 162 -16.27 -0.96 17.86
CA PHE A 162 -16.58 -2.35 17.56
C PHE A 162 -15.31 -3.22 17.72
N SER A 163 -15.41 -4.32 18.47
CA SER A 163 -14.25 -5.13 18.80
C SER A 163 -14.63 -6.59 19.07
N THR A 164 -14.17 -7.48 18.21
CA THR A 164 -14.38 -8.92 18.35
C THR A 164 -13.72 -9.46 19.63
N SER A 165 -12.49 -9.07 19.91
CA SER A 165 -11.74 -9.55 21.08
C SER A 165 -12.33 -9.09 22.42
N ARG A 166 -13.14 -8.02 22.42
CA ARG A 166 -13.81 -7.50 23.62
C ARG A 166 -15.29 -7.88 23.69
N GLY A 167 -15.78 -8.67 22.71
CA GLY A 167 -17.20 -9.03 22.61
C GLY A 167 -18.13 -7.84 22.41
N ARG A 168 -17.62 -6.73 21.86
CA ARG A 168 -18.41 -5.52 21.62
C ARG A 168 -18.88 -5.46 20.18
N GLY A 169 -20.15 -5.71 19.94
CA GLY A 169 -20.79 -5.71 18.63
C GLY A 169 -21.90 -6.74 18.54
N VAL A 170 -22.49 -6.84 17.38
CA VAL A 170 -23.36 -7.95 16.98
C VAL A 170 -22.57 -8.84 16.04
N PHE A 171 -22.51 -10.13 16.32
CA PHE A 171 -21.71 -11.10 15.56
C PHE A 171 -22.63 -12.06 14.81
N MET A 172 -22.11 -12.63 13.70
CA MET A 172 -22.88 -13.48 12.80
C MET A 172 -23.32 -14.82 13.43
N ASP A 173 -22.70 -15.19 14.51
CA ASP A 173 -22.95 -16.43 15.29
C ASP A 173 -23.93 -16.23 16.46
N GLN A 174 -24.50 -15.07 16.59
CA GLN A 174 -25.53 -14.67 17.59
C GLN A 174 -26.86 -14.37 16.89
#